data_39385a8239424f9b8cdbd99508c535bb
#
_entry.id   39385a8239424f9b8cdbd99508c535bb
#
_cell.length_a   1.000
_cell.length_b   1.000
_cell.length_c   1.000
_cell.angle_alpha   90.00
_cell.angle_beta   90.00
_cell.angle_gamma   90.00
#
_symmetry.space_group_name_H-M   'P 1'
#
loop_
_entity.id
_entity.type
_entity.pdbx_description
1 polymer ?
#
loop_
_entity_poly.entity_id
_entity_poly.type
_entity_poly.pdbx_seq_one_letter_code
_entity_poly.pdbx_strand_id
1 'polypeptide(L)'
;MRQFIDARESLVVDAIDGLLRSSGGANLARLDGYPGIKVVLRTDHRPNRVAIVAGGGSGHEPAHAGFVGRGMLTAAVCGEVFASPSVDAVFAAIMAVTGKSGCLVIFKNYTGDRLNFGLAVERARALGRKVEVVIVKDDIALPDLPQPRGIAGVMFVEKIAGHFAERGADLRTVAAMAQKAADGLVSLGISLSSCTLPGVGREERVPAGKAELGLGLHGEPGVDLVNFEGARQAALVVADRLFADRKSVV
;
A
#
# COMPACT_ATOMS: atom_id res chain seq x y z
N MET A 1 20.85 16.01 -7.11
CA MET A 1 21.12 15.52 -5.72
C MET A 1 21.84 14.17 -5.84
N ARG A 2 22.91 13.94 -5.08
CA ARG A 2 23.54 12.60 -5.03
C ARG A 2 22.71 11.72 -4.12
N GLN A 3 22.42 10.49 -4.56
CA GLN A 3 21.63 9.48 -3.85
C GLN A 3 22.47 8.21 -3.73
N PHE A 4 22.21 7.39 -2.71
CA PHE A 4 22.84 6.08 -2.56
C PHE A 4 22.13 5.04 -3.43
N ILE A 5 22.30 5.16 -4.73
CA ILE A 5 21.67 4.34 -5.75
C ILE A 5 22.77 3.95 -6.76
N ASP A 6 22.92 2.67 -7.05
CA ASP A 6 23.87 2.18 -8.05
C ASP A 6 23.29 2.33 -9.47
N ALA A 7 22.08 1.80 -9.68
CA ALA A 7 21.37 1.91 -10.94
C ALA A 7 19.86 2.09 -10.70
N ARG A 8 19.18 2.81 -11.57
CA ARG A 8 17.72 3.03 -11.49
C ARG A 8 16.96 1.71 -11.63
N GLU A 9 17.42 0.86 -12.50
CA GLU A 9 16.81 -0.43 -12.86
C GLU A 9 16.90 -1.45 -11.73
N SER A 10 17.91 -1.38 -10.88
CA SER A 10 18.10 -2.29 -9.73
C SER A 10 17.51 -1.77 -8.43
N LEU A 11 17.12 -0.51 -8.35
CA LEU A 11 16.75 0.19 -7.12
C LEU A 11 15.77 -0.61 -6.23
N VAL A 12 14.69 -1.12 -6.81
CA VAL A 12 13.65 -1.85 -6.07
C VAL A 12 14.17 -3.22 -5.61
N VAL A 13 14.94 -3.89 -6.44
CA VAL A 13 15.56 -5.19 -6.10
C VAL A 13 16.56 -5.01 -4.97
N ASP A 14 17.42 -3.98 -5.07
CA ASP A 14 18.45 -3.68 -4.05
C ASP A 14 17.80 -3.33 -2.71
N ALA A 15 16.70 -2.56 -2.73
CA ALA A 15 15.92 -2.23 -1.52
C ALA A 15 15.31 -3.48 -0.87
N ILE A 16 14.73 -4.39 -1.67
CA ILE A 16 14.19 -5.67 -1.19
C ILE A 16 15.31 -6.53 -0.62
N ASP A 17 16.44 -6.66 -1.30
CA ASP A 17 17.58 -7.43 -0.83
C ASP A 17 18.17 -6.86 0.48
N GLY A 18 18.20 -5.55 0.61
CA GLY A 18 18.55 -4.87 1.85
C GLY A 18 17.59 -5.21 3.00
N LEU A 19 16.27 -5.20 2.74
CA LEU A 19 15.26 -5.61 3.71
C LEU A 19 15.47 -7.05 4.17
N LEU A 20 15.67 -7.99 3.23
CA LEU A 20 15.85 -9.42 3.53
C LEU A 20 17.11 -9.70 4.34
N ARG A 21 18.16 -8.91 4.14
CA ARG A 21 19.43 -9.02 4.88
C ARG A 21 19.41 -8.28 6.22
N SER A 22 18.42 -7.46 6.47
CA SER A 22 18.26 -6.75 7.75
C SER A 22 17.82 -7.71 8.87
N SER A 23 17.95 -7.29 10.12
CA SER A 23 17.48 -8.05 11.30
C SER A 23 15.98 -8.35 11.26
N GLY A 24 15.19 -7.52 10.56
CA GLY A 24 13.75 -7.74 10.34
C GLY A 24 13.45 -8.81 9.30
N GLY A 25 14.41 -9.21 8.48
CA GLY A 25 14.24 -10.15 7.39
C GLY A 25 14.32 -11.64 7.75
N ALA A 26 14.55 -12.00 9.01
CA ALA A 26 14.84 -13.39 9.43
C ALA A 26 13.81 -14.45 8.99
N ASN A 27 12.53 -14.05 8.85
CA ASN A 27 11.44 -14.92 8.41
C ASN A 27 10.84 -14.48 7.07
N LEU A 28 11.60 -13.75 6.27
CA LEU A 28 11.20 -13.27 4.96
C LEU A 28 11.97 -13.98 3.86
N ALA A 29 11.35 -14.13 2.72
CA ALA A 29 11.99 -14.61 1.49
C ALA A 29 11.46 -13.80 0.30
N ARG A 30 12.28 -13.74 -0.75
CA ARG A 30 11.82 -13.26 -2.06
C ARG A 30 11.32 -14.44 -2.88
N LEU A 31 10.18 -14.27 -3.55
CA LEU A 31 9.71 -15.24 -4.52
C LEU A 31 10.58 -15.10 -5.77
N ASP A 32 11.45 -16.09 -5.96
CA ASP A 32 12.28 -16.22 -7.16
C ASP A 32 11.59 -17.12 -8.18
N GLY A 33 11.54 -16.73 -9.41
CA GLY A 33 10.95 -17.57 -10.44
C GLY A 33 10.78 -16.91 -11.79
N TYR A 34 10.65 -15.59 -11.81
CA TYR A 34 10.50 -14.85 -13.06
C TYR A 34 11.22 -13.51 -13.00
N PRO A 35 11.94 -13.11 -14.07
CA PRO A 35 12.43 -11.75 -14.22
C PRO A 35 11.26 -10.78 -14.05
N GLY A 36 11.43 -9.75 -13.23
CA GLY A 36 10.42 -8.72 -13.01
C GLY A 36 9.38 -9.03 -11.92
N ILE A 37 9.33 -10.23 -11.33
CA ILE A 37 8.51 -10.50 -10.15
C ILE A 37 9.29 -10.09 -8.89
N LYS A 38 8.71 -9.13 -8.16
CA LYS A 38 9.29 -8.58 -6.92
C LYS A 38 8.29 -8.80 -5.79
N VAL A 39 8.34 -9.97 -5.17
CA VAL A 39 7.43 -10.36 -4.08
C VAL A 39 8.23 -10.71 -2.86
N VAL A 40 7.92 -10.07 -1.73
CA VAL A 40 8.41 -10.45 -0.41
C VAL A 40 7.31 -11.25 0.28
N LEU A 41 7.65 -12.41 0.84
CA LEU A 41 6.71 -13.25 1.57
C LEU A 41 7.33 -13.76 2.88
N ARG A 42 6.46 -14.10 3.83
CA ARG A 42 6.92 -14.74 5.07
C ARG A 42 7.06 -16.25 4.89
N THR A 43 8.16 -16.78 5.42
CA THR A 43 8.48 -18.22 5.36
C THR A 43 7.74 -19.05 6.41
N ASP A 44 7.26 -18.43 7.49
CA ASP A 44 6.56 -19.08 8.61
C ASP A 44 5.02 -19.06 8.45
N HIS A 45 4.50 -18.70 7.27
CA HIS A 45 3.07 -18.73 7.01
C HIS A 45 2.52 -20.16 7.01
N ARG A 46 1.35 -20.32 7.64
CA ARG A 46 0.68 -21.62 7.76
C ARG A 46 -0.42 -21.75 6.70
N PRO A 47 -0.44 -22.81 5.85
CA PRO A 47 -1.42 -22.95 4.77
C PRO A 47 -2.89 -23.08 5.23
N ASN A 48 -3.11 -23.34 6.51
CA ASN A 48 -4.46 -23.41 7.14
C ASN A 48 -4.90 -22.05 7.72
N ARG A 49 -4.17 -20.97 7.46
CA ARG A 49 -4.54 -19.59 7.78
C ARG A 49 -4.89 -18.84 6.49
N VAL A 50 -5.75 -17.84 6.63
CA VAL A 50 -6.01 -16.91 5.53
C VAL A 50 -4.73 -16.15 5.21
N ALA A 51 -4.33 -16.15 3.95
CA ALA A 51 -3.21 -15.35 3.49
C ALA A 51 -3.66 -13.90 3.27
N ILE A 52 -2.81 -12.93 3.60
CA ILE A 52 -3.04 -11.51 3.32
C ILE A 52 -2.00 -11.07 2.31
N VAL A 53 -2.44 -10.67 1.13
CA VAL A 53 -1.59 -10.15 0.05
C VAL A 53 -1.93 -8.68 -0.18
N ALA A 54 -0.93 -7.82 -0.17
CA ALA A 54 -1.07 -6.43 -0.56
C ALA A 54 0.09 -6.01 -1.48
N GLY A 55 0.06 -4.81 -1.98
CA GLY A 55 1.14 -4.29 -2.80
C GLY A 55 0.76 -3.00 -3.50
N GLY A 56 1.64 -2.59 -4.39
CA GLY A 56 1.56 -1.36 -5.16
C GLY A 56 2.93 -0.95 -5.65
N GLY A 57 3.07 0.28 -6.12
CA GLY A 57 4.35 0.85 -6.49
C GLY A 57 5.30 0.96 -5.29
N SER A 58 6.59 0.74 -5.52
CA SER A 58 7.66 1.04 -4.55
C SER A 58 7.87 2.56 -4.43
N GLY A 59 8.66 3.02 -3.44
CA GLY A 59 8.88 4.43 -3.14
C GLY A 59 8.00 4.97 -2.02
N HIS A 60 7.21 4.11 -1.39
CA HIS A 60 6.34 4.41 -0.26
C HIS A 60 6.76 3.67 1.02
N GLU A 61 8.00 3.22 1.09
CA GLU A 61 8.51 2.41 2.19
C GLU A 61 8.18 3.02 3.56
N PRO A 62 7.80 2.17 4.53
CA PRO A 62 7.88 0.70 4.56
C PRO A 62 6.74 -0.05 3.81
N ALA A 63 5.78 0.64 3.21
CA ALA A 63 4.70 -0.01 2.46
C ALA A 63 5.23 -0.55 1.11
N HIS A 64 4.98 -1.82 0.76
CA HIS A 64 4.25 -2.79 1.54
C HIS A 64 5.19 -3.88 2.07
N ALA A 65 6.42 -4.00 1.52
CA ALA A 65 7.37 -5.06 1.86
C ALA A 65 7.74 -5.07 3.35
N GLY A 66 7.92 -3.90 3.97
CA GLY A 66 8.20 -3.77 5.40
C GLY A 66 7.03 -4.15 6.32
N PHE A 67 5.85 -4.43 5.77
CA PHE A 67 4.68 -4.88 6.52
C PHE A 67 4.46 -6.39 6.44
N VAL A 68 5.35 -7.13 5.77
CA VAL A 68 5.29 -8.59 5.73
C VAL A 68 5.74 -9.16 7.07
N GLY A 69 4.82 -9.87 7.76
CA GLY A 69 5.11 -10.42 9.09
C GLY A 69 3.86 -10.94 9.79
N ARG A 70 4.06 -11.50 10.99
CA ARG A 70 2.96 -12.07 11.79
C ARG A 70 1.95 -11.00 12.20
N GLY A 71 0.68 -11.29 11.96
CA GLY A 71 -0.43 -10.38 12.26
C GLY A 71 -0.46 -9.14 11.36
N MET A 72 0.23 -9.18 10.23
CA MET A 72 0.25 -8.22 9.14
C MET A 72 0.14 -8.96 7.80
N LEU A 73 0.95 -8.62 6.79
CA LEU A 73 0.92 -9.27 5.48
C LEU A 73 1.58 -10.65 5.49
N THR A 74 1.03 -11.55 4.68
CA THR A 74 1.66 -12.82 4.28
C THR A 74 2.63 -12.60 3.13
N ALA A 75 2.26 -11.76 2.17
CA ALA A 75 3.12 -11.37 1.07
C ALA A 75 2.84 -9.93 0.61
N ALA A 76 3.87 -9.26 0.12
CA ALA A 76 3.80 -7.95 -0.51
C ALA A 76 4.33 -8.02 -1.94
N VAL A 77 3.58 -7.46 -2.89
CA VAL A 77 3.96 -7.37 -4.30
C VAL A 77 4.47 -5.97 -4.58
N CYS A 78 5.75 -5.85 -4.92
CA CYS A 78 6.41 -4.58 -5.16
C CYS A 78 6.47 -4.28 -6.66
N GLY A 79 5.86 -3.17 -7.06
CA GLY A 79 6.01 -2.61 -8.40
C GLY A 79 7.30 -1.82 -8.55
N GLU A 80 7.53 -1.23 -9.71
CA GLU A 80 8.56 -0.20 -9.89
C GLU A 80 8.19 1.05 -9.08
N VAL A 81 9.12 2.01 -8.98
CA VAL A 81 8.88 3.23 -8.21
C VAL A 81 7.65 3.95 -8.75
N PHE A 82 6.63 4.10 -7.90
CA PHE A 82 5.32 4.71 -8.19
C PHE A 82 4.51 4.04 -9.31
N ALA A 83 4.82 2.81 -9.65
CA ALA A 83 4.09 2.04 -10.66
C ALA A 83 3.54 0.73 -10.10
N SER A 84 2.29 0.42 -10.45
CA SER A 84 1.63 -0.82 -10.02
C SER A 84 2.40 -2.05 -10.50
N PRO A 85 2.52 -3.11 -9.69
CA PRO A 85 3.13 -4.36 -10.11
C PRO A 85 2.32 -5.02 -11.24
N SER A 86 2.98 -5.86 -12.02
CA SER A 86 2.32 -6.57 -13.13
C SER A 86 1.28 -7.59 -12.63
N VAL A 87 0.31 -7.90 -13.48
CA VAL A 87 -0.68 -8.96 -13.25
C VAL A 87 -0.01 -10.28 -12.87
N ASP A 88 1.07 -10.63 -13.55
CA ASP A 88 1.79 -11.89 -13.30
C ASP A 88 2.48 -11.90 -11.94
N ALA A 89 3.03 -10.79 -11.48
CA ALA A 89 3.63 -10.68 -10.16
C ALA A 89 2.58 -10.84 -9.05
N VAL A 90 1.45 -10.15 -9.17
CA VAL A 90 0.33 -10.28 -8.22
C VAL A 90 -0.24 -11.70 -8.22
N PHE A 91 -0.45 -12.29 -9.40
CA PHE A 91 -0.93 -13.66 -9.55
C PHE A 91 0.03 -14.66 -8.92
N ALA A 92 1.34 -14.53 -9.16
CA ALA A 92 2.37 -15.38 -8.57
C ALA A 92 2.34 -15.31 -7.03
N ALA A 93 2.21 -14.11 -6.46
CA ALA A 93 2.10 -13.94 -5.02
C ALA A 93 0.87 -14.65 -4.45
N ILE A 94 -0.32 -14.44 -5.05
CA ILE A 94 -1.56 -15.10 -4.63
C ILE A 94 -1.38 -16.62 -4.66
N MET A 95 -0.85 -17.16 -5.75
CA MET A 95 -0.67 -18.60 -5.92
C MET A 95 0.33 -19.21 -4.93
N ALA A 96 1.40 -18.45 -4.59
CA ALA A 96 2.44 -18.91 -3.68
C ALA A 96 1.95 -19.05 -2.22
N VAL A 97 1.04 -18.16 -1.78
CA VAL A 97 0.65 -18.12 -0.35
C VAL A 97 -0.77 -18.64 -0.07
N THR A 98 -1.61 -18.81 -1.09
CA THR A 98 -3.02 -19.20 -0.89
C THR A 98 -3.16 -20.69 -0.62
N GLY A 99 -3.46 -21.04 0.63
CA GLY A 99 -3.84 -22.38 1.05
C GLY A 99 -5.36 -22.61 0.99
N LYS A 100 -5.82 -23.66 1.69
CA LYS A 100 -7.26 -24.05 1.75
C LYS A 100 -8.15 -22.99 2.38
N SER A 101 -7.59 -22.16 3.29
CA SER A 101 -8.30 -21.08 3.98
C SER A 101 -8.55 -19.86 3.10
N GLY A 102 -7.92 -19.78 1.93
CA GLY A 102 -8.08 -18.67 0.99
C GLY A 102 -7.14 -17.51 1.23
N CYS A 103 -7.36 -16.42 0.50
CA CYS A 103 -6.53 -15.22 0.48
C CYS A 103 -7.41 -13.97 0.48
N LEU A 104 -7.05 -12.97 1.27
CA LEU A 104 -7.54 -11.60 1.13
C LEU A 104 -6.48 -10.77 0.40
N VAL A 105 -6.89 -10.09 -0.67
CA VAL A 105 -6.05 -9.16 -1.43
C VAL A 105 -6.46 -7.74 -1.10
N ILE A 106 -5.51 -6.90 -0.69
CA ILE A 106 -5.74 -5.50 -0.30
C ILE A 106 -4.90 -4.60 -1.19
N PHE A 107 -5.50 -3.59 -1.79
CA PHE A 107 -4.79 -2.58 -2.58
C PHE A 107 -5.48 -1.22 -2.52
N LYS A 108 -4.72 -0.17 -2.87
CA LYS A 108 -5.20 1.20 -2.91
C LYS A 108 -6.00 1.47 -4.20
N ASN A 109 -6.95 2.40 -4.15
CA ASN A 109 -7.89 2.70 -5.22
C ASN A 109 -7.28 3.50 -6.38
N TYR A 110 -6.15 3.04 -6.91
CA TYR A 110 -5.52 3.59 -8.12
C TYR A 110 -5.85 2.74 -9.35
N THR A 111 -5.95 3.37 -10.51
CA THR A 111 -6.35 2.68 -11.75
C THR A 111 -5.43 1.50 -12.07
N GLY A 112 -4.10 1.68 -11.98
CA GLY A 112 -3.13 0.61 -12.22
C GLY A 112 -3.32 -0.56 -11.27
N ASP A 113 -3.46 -0.30 -9.97
CA ASP A 113 -3.66 -1.34 -8.96
C ASP A 113 -5.01 -2.07 -9.19
N ARG A 114 -6.08 -1.34 -9.45
CA ARG A 114 -7.40 -1.94 -9.74
C ARG A 114 -7.36 -2.90 -10.92
N LEU A 115 -6.67 -2.51 -12.00
CA LEU A 115 -6.54 -3.34 -13.20
C LEU A 115 -5.67 -4.56 -12.93
N ASN A 116 -4.47 -4.36 -12.40
CA ASN A 116 -3.49 -5.42 -12.27
C ASN A 116 -3.86 -6.42 -11.16
N PHE A 117 -4.26 -5.95 -9.98
CA PHE A 117 -4.72 -6.82 -8.91
C PHE A 117 -6.05 -7.48 -9.26
N GLY A 118 -6.99 -6.75 -9.87
CA GLY A 118 -8.28 -7.27 -10.30
C GLY A 118 -8.12 -8.45 -11.27
N LEU A 119 -7.35 -8.29 -12.33
CA LEU A 119 -7.10 -9.36 -13.32
C LEU A 119 -6.38 -10.56 -12.68
N ALA A 120 -5.41 -10.33 -11.80
CA ALA A 120 -4.72 -11.42 -11.10
C ALA A 120 -5.66 -12.21 -10.19
N VAL A 121 -6.55 -11.53 -9.47
CA VAL A 121 -7.58 -12.14 -8.63
C VAL A 121 -8.53 -13.00 -9.48
N GLU A 122 -9.02 -12.49 -10.60
CA GLU A 122 -9.91 -13.26 -11.48
C GLU A 122 -9.21 -14.52 -12.05
N ARG A 123 -7.94 -14.41 -12.44
CA ARG A 123 -7.14 -15.57 -12.85
C ARG A 123 -7.00 -16.61 -11.73
N ALA A 124 -6.75 -16.17 -10.50
CA ALA A 124 -6.64 -17.07 -9.35
C ALA A 124 -7.97 -17.74 -9.01
N ARG A 125 -9.08 -17.01 -9.09
CA ARG A 125 -10.45 -17.54 -8.91
C ARG A 125 -10.80 -18.58 -9.97
N ALA A 126 -10.43 -18.31 -11.23
CA ALA A 126 -10.63 -19.26 -12.35
C ALA A 126 -9.89 -20.59 -12.12
N LEU A 127 -8.79 -20.59 -11.35
CA LEU A 127 -8.06 -21.79 -10.93
C LEU A 127 -8.56 -22.37 -9.58
N GLY A 128 -9.75 -21.96 -9.13
CA GLY A 128 -10.39 -22.50 -7.93
C GLY A 128 -9.84 -21.95 -6.61
N ARG A 129 -9.03 -20.87 -6.62
CA ARG A 129 -8.58 -20.22 -5.38
C ARG A 129 -9.69 -19.37 -4.78
N LYS A 130 -9.87 -19.48 -3.46
CA LYS A 130 -10.78 -18.63 -2.71
C LYS A 130 -10.08 -17.28 -2.46
N VAL A 131 -10.51 -16.23 -3.12
CA VAL A 131 -9.89 -14.90 -3.00
C VAL A 131 -10.97 -13.85 -2.78
N GLU A 132 -10.83 -13.07 -1.71
CA GLU A 132 -11.60 -11.86 -1.42
C GLU A 132 -10.75 -10.62 -1.67
N VAL A 133 -11.39 -9.47 -1.87
CA VAL A 133 -10.72 -8.20 -2.19
C VAL A 133 -11.26 -7.11 -1.30
N VAL A 134 -10.35 -6.27 -0.79
CA VAL A 134 -10.68 -5.00 -0.14
C VAL A 134 -9.88 -3.88 -0.81
N ILE A 135 -10.58 -2.82 -1.24
CA ILE A 135 -10.00 -1.65 -1.89
C ILE A 135 -10.02 -0.48 -0.90
N VAL A 136 -8.84 0.08 -0.64
CA VAL A 136 -8.68 1.20 0.29
C VAL A 136 -8.77 2.53 -0.45
N LYS A 137 -9.66 3.42 0.01
CA LYS A 137 -10.02 4.70 -0.61
C LYS A 137 -10.22 5.79 0.46
N ASP A 138 -9.25 5.92 1.34
CA ASP A 138 -9.32 6.70 2.57
C ASP A 138 -9.02 8.19 2.43
N ASP A 139 -8.60 8.67 1.24
CA ASP A 139 -8.23 10.06 1.00
C ASP A 139 -9.46 10.96 0.87
N ILE A 140 -9.60 11.91 1.79
CA ILE A 140 -10.71 12.89 1.81
C ILE A 140 -10.36 14.23 1.15
N ALA A 141 -9.17 14.37 0.58
CA ALA A 141 -8.73 15.63 -0.01
C ALA A 141 -9.62 16.10 -1.17
N LEU A 142 -10.12 15.18 -1.96
CA LEU A 142 -10.86 15.42 -3.19
C LEU A 142 -12.20 14.66 -3.15
N PRO A 143 -13.21 15.14 -2.37
CA PRO A 143 -14.45 14.42 -2.14
C PRO A 143 -15.28 14.21 -3.43
N ASP A 144 -15.13 15.12 -4.39
CA ASP A 144 -15.88 15.07 -5.66
C ASP A 144 -15.24 14.19 -6.73
N LEU A 145 -14.08 13.55 -6.43
CA LEU A 145 -13.48 12.62 -7.38
C LEU A 145 -14.34 11.36 -7.50
N PRO A 146 -14.67 10.92 -8.73
CA PRO A 146 -15.40 9.67 -8.95
C PRO A 146 -14.64 8.45 -8.44
N GLN A 147 -13.33 8.57 -8.25
CA GLN A 147 -12.45 7.54 -7.72
C GLN A 147 -11.58 8.12 -6.61
N PRO A 148 -12.05 8.11 -5.33
CA PRO A 148 -11.24 8.54 -4.20
C PRO A 148 -9.94 7.76 -4.09
N ARG A 149 -8.84 8.44 -3.81
CA ARG A 149 -7.50 7.81 -3.69
C ARG A 149 -7.38 7.03 -2.38
N GLY A 150 -6.47 6.05 -2.33
CA GLY A 150 -6.03 5.40 -1.10
C GLY A 150 -4.65 5.90 -0.71
N ILE A 151 -4.45 6.24 0.55
CA ILE A 151 -3.15 6.69 1.08
C ILE A 151 -2.73 5.91 2.34
N ALA A 152 -2.61 6.53 3.50
CA ALA A 152 -2.02 5.92 4.69
C ALA A 152 -2.92 4.90 5.41
N GLY A 153 -4.23 4.97 5.23
CA GLY A 153 -5.19 4.07 5.88
C GLY A 153 -5.00 2.59 5.55
N VAL A 154 -4.38 2.29 4.42
CA VAL A 154 -4.09 0.90 4.00
C VAL A 154 -3.32 0.12 5.07
N MET A 155 -2.39 0.74 5.78
CA MET A 155 -1.62 0.12 6.87
C MET A 155 -2.53 -0.41 7.99
N PHE A 156 -3.57 0.33 8.36
CA PHE A 156 -4.52 -0.10 9.40
C PHE A 156 -5.41 -1.25 8.91
N VAL A 157 -5.83 -1.21 7.65
CA VAL A 157 -6.61 -2.30 7.03
C VAL A 157 -5.78 -3.59 7.00
N GLU A 158 -4.53 -3.52 6.58
CA GLU A 158 -3.59 -4.65 6.59
C GLU A 158 -3.36 -5.19 8.01
N LYS A 159 -3.20 -4.31 9.01
CA LYS A 159 -3.02 -4.71 10.41
C LYS A 159 -4.24 -5.42 10.97
N ILE A 160 -5.43 -4.91 10.70
CA ILE A 160 -6.68 -5.51 11.17
C ILE A 160 -6.90 -6.86 10.48
N ALA A 161 -6.76 -6.93 9.16
CA ALA A 161 -6.86 -8.17 8.40
C ALA A 161 -5.86 -9.23 8.89
N GLY A 162 -4.60 -8.85 9.04
CA GLY A 162 -3.52 -9.72 9.51
C GLY A 162 -3.76 -10.23 10.93
N HIS A 163 -4.29 -9.38 11.83
CA HIS A 163 -4.66 -9.79 13.18
C HIS A 163 -5.70 -10.92 13.18
N PHE A 164 -6.81 -10.75 12.45
CA PHE A 164 -7.86 -11.75 12.39
C PHE A 164 -7.39 -13.05 11.70
N ALA A 165 -6.63 -12.93 10.62
CA ALA A 165 -6.04 -14.07 9.92
C ALA A 165 -5.09 -14.88 10.82
N GLU A 166 -4.20 -14.22 11.56
CA GLU A 166 -3.26 -14.88 12.49
C GLU A 166 -3.98 -15.58 13.64
N ARG A 167 -5.14 -15.09 14.07
CA ARG A 167 -5.99 -15.74 15.08
C ARG A 167 -6.86 -16.88 14.52
N GLY A 168 -6.86 -17.12 13.21
CA GLY A 168 -7.52 -18.23 12.56
C GLY A 168 -8.98 -17.97 12.19
N ALA A 169 -9.37 -16.72 12.07
CA ALA A 169 -10.66 -16.37 11.47
C ALA A 169 -10.74 -16.88 10.02
N ASP A 170 -11.95 -17.20 9.57
CA ASP A 170 -12.20 -17.59 8.19
C ASP A 170 -12.09 -16.38 7.23
N LEU A 171 -12.01 -16.67 5.92
CA LEU A 171 -11.82 -15.64 4.90
C LEU A 171 -12.94 -14.59 4.90
N ARG A 172 -14.17 -14.99 5.10
CA ARG A 172 -15.33 -14.08 5.13
C ARG A 172 -15.23 -13.11 6.30
N THR A 173 -14.88 -13.61 7.48
CA THR A 173 -14.68 -12.79 8.68
C THR A 173 -13.52 -11.83 8.49
N VAL A 174 -12.37 -12.31 7.99
CA VAL A 174 -11.19 -11.46 7.73
C VAL A 174 -11.53 -10.34 6.74
N ALA A 175 -12.18 -10.68 5.63
CA ALA A 175 -12.59 -9.69 4.62
C ALA A 175 -13.60 -8.67 5.17
N ALA A 176 -14.59 -9.12 5.94
CA ALA A 176 -15.58 -8.23 6.54
C ALA A 176 -14.96 -7.22 7.54
N MET A 177 -14.00 -7.69 8.36
CA MET A 177 -13.31 -6.82 9.31
C MET A 177 -12.37 -5.82 8.61
N ALA A 178 -11.69 -6.27 7.55
CA ALA A 178 -10.87 -5.41 6.72
C ALA A 178 -11.71 -4.34 5.98
N GLN A 179 -12.87 -4.74 5.43
CA GLN A 179 -13.80 -3.81 4.78
C GLN A 179 -14.35 -2.79 5.77
N LYS A 180 -14.79 -3.24 6.95
CA LYS A 180 -15.26 -2.34 8.02
C LYS A 180 -14.20 -1.32 8.42
N ALA A 181 -12.94 -1.75 8.50
CA ALA A 181 -11.83 -0.84 8.76
C ALA A 181 -11.66 0.17 7.61
N ALA A 182 -11.64 -0.30 6.35
CA ALA A 182 -11.51 0.56 5.19
C ALA A 182 -12.63 1.62 5.09
N ASP A 183 -13.85 1.23 5.41
CA ASP A 183 -15.02 2.13 5.38
C ASP A 183 -15.00 3.17 6.52
N GLY A 184 -14.32 2.86 7.63
CA GLY A 184 -14.23 3.76 8.78
C GLY A 184 -12.98 4.65 8.83
N LEU A 185 -12.08 4.52 7.85
CA LEU A 185 -10.83 5.28 7.80
C LEU A 185 -10.94 6.50 6.89
N VAL A 186 -10.32 7.59 7.35
CA VAL A 186 -10.10 8.80 6.56
C VAL A 186 -8.66 9.24 6.71
N SER A 187 -8.08 9.75 5.65
CA SER A 187 -6.71 10.27 5.62
C SER A 187 -6.64 11.56 4.81
N LEU A 188 -5.67 12.41 5.14
CA LEU A 188 -5.38 13.63 4.42
C LEU A 188 -3.87 13.85 4.38
N GLY A 189 -3.32 13.95 3.17
CA GLY A 189 -1.91 14.26 2.97
C GLY A 189 -1.58 15.73 3.17
N ILE A 190 -0.39 16.02 3.69
CA ILE A 190 0.22 17.36 3.69
C ILE A 190 1.69 17.23 3.28
N SER A 191 2.17 18.10 2.41
CA SER A 191 3.54 18.07 1.92
C SER A 191 4.20 19.45 1.93
N LEU A 192 5.48 19.49 2.26
CA LEU A 192 6.32 20.70 2.26
C LEU A 192 7.15 20.82 0.97
N SER A 193 7.17 19.78 0.14
CA SER A 193 7.93 19.77 -1.11
C SER A 193 7.35 18.75 -2.08
N SER A 194 7.66 18.92 -3.36
CA SER A 194 7.30 17.92 -4.37
C SER A 194 8.12 16.64 -4.18
N CYS A 195 7.50 15.52 -4.52
CA CYS A 195 8.16 14.23 -4.63
C CYS A 195 9.16 14.25 -5.80
N THR A 196 10.30 13.59 -5.62
CA THR A 196 11.33 13.49 -6.66
C THR A 196 11.59 12.03 -7.00
N LEU A 197 11.36 11.66 -8.25
CA LEU A 197 11.74 10.33 -8.76
C LEU A 197 13.25 10.22 -8.90
N PRO A 198 13.85 9.05 -8.61
CA PRO A 198 15.26 8.82 -8.86
C PRO A 198 15.63 9.05 -10.32
N GLY A 199 16.69 9.86 -10.55
CA GLY A 199 17.18 10.20 -11.89
C GLY A 199 16.35 11.25 -12.65
N VAL A 200 15.32 11.82 -12.04
CA VAL A 200 14.53 12.93 -12.59
C VAL A 200 14.89 14.23 -11.88
N GLY A 201 14.90 15.35 -12.59
CA GLY A 201 15.11 16.67 -12.01
C GLY A 201 14.03 16.99 -10.97
N ARG A 202 14.42 17.70 -9.90
CA ARG A 202 13.47 18.14 -8.89
C ARG A 202 12.63 19.29 -9.44
N GLU A 203 11.34 19.12 -9.47
CA GLU A 203 10.38 20.18 -9.69
C GLU A 203 9.84 20.66 -8.34
N GLU A 204 10.06 21.93 -8.01
CA GLU A 204 9.55 22.50 -6.78
C GLU A 204 8.21 23.20 -7.05
N ARG A 205 7.12 22.50 -6.74
CA ARG A 205 5.76 23.02 -6.89
C ARG A 205 5.27 23.76 -5.64
N VAL A 206 5.80 23.41 -4.47
CA VAL A 206 5.39 24.00 -3.20
C VAL A 206 6.32 25.19 -2.88
N PRO A 207 5.82 26.44 -2.84
CA PRO A 207 6.63 27.60 -2.52
C PRO A 207 7.18 27.56 -1.09
N ALA A 208 8.32 28.23 -0.85
CA ALA A 208 8.86 28.37 0.49
C ALA A 208 7.83 29.00 1.45
N GLY A 209 7.73 28.47 2.67
CA GLY A 209 6.77 28.92 3.68
C GLY A 209 5.33 28.44 3.45
N LYS A 210 5.11 27.57 2.46
CA LYS A 210 3.81 26.93 2.20
C LYS A 210 3.87 25.43 2.43
N ALA A 211 2.69 24.83 2.63
CA ALA A 211 2.46 23.40 2.57
C ALA A 211 1.31 23.12 1.61
N GLU A 212 1.41 22.06 0.82
CA GLU A 212 0.33 21.59 -0.05
C GLU A 212 -0.52 20.57 0.69
N LEU A 213 -1.81 20.84 0.79
CA LEU A 213 -2.78 19.97 1.43
C LEU A 213 -3.42 19.04 0.40
N GLY A 214 -3.53 17.76 0.72
CA GLY A 214 -4.14 16.77 -0.17
C GLY A 214 -3.25 16.32 -1.34
N LEU A 215 -1.93 16.50 -1.24
CA LEU A 215 -1.00 15.94 -2.22
C LEU A 215 -1.17 14.41 -2.29
N GLY A 216 -1.25 13.88 -3.51
CA GLY A 216 -1.30 12.43 -3.74
C GLY A 216 0.06 11.76 -3.59
N LEU A 217 0.05 10.42 -3.44
CA LEU A 217 1.26 9.61 -3.20
C LEU A 217 2.27 9.66 -4.35
N HIS A 218 1.81 9.88 -5.58
CA HIS A 218 2.66 9.90 -6.78
C HIS A 218 2.91 11.33 -7.27
N GLY A 219 2.64 12.35 -6.41
CA GLY A 219 2.79 13.74 -6.75
C GLY A 219 1.58 14.34 -7.46
N GLU A 220 0.43 13.68 -7.43
CA GLU A 220 -0.82 14.27 -7.92
C GLU A 220 -1.13 15.55 -7.13
N PRO A 221 -1.60 16.61 -7.80
CA PRO A 221 -1.89 17.89 -7.15
C PRO A 221 -2.81 17.75 -5.96
N GLY A 222 -2.53 18.51 -4.90
CA GLY A 222 -3.41 18.71 -3.77
C GLY A 222 -4.55 19.69 -4.07
N VAL A 223 -5.27 20.06 -3.03
CA VAL A 223 -6.45 20.92 -3.11
C VAL A 223 -6.18 22.36 -2.69
N ASP A 224 -5.15 22.59 -1.87
CA ASP A 224 -4.92 23.91 -1.28
C ASP A 224 -3.44 24.10 -0.92
N LEU A 225 -2.99 25.36 -0.94
CA LEU A 225 -1.69 25.79 -0.44
C LEU A 225 -1.90 26.62 0.84
N VAL A 226 -1.56 26.02 1.97
CA VAL A 226 -1.67 26.67 3.28
C VAL A 226 -0.33 27.25 3.73
N ASN A 227 -0.35 28.25 4.63
CA ASN A 227 0.88 28.72 5.26
C ASN A 227 1.46 27.62 6.14
N PHE A 228 2.78 27.49 6.14
CA PHE A 228 3.50 26.59 7.03
C PHE A 228 4.24 27.39 8.10
N GLU A 229 3.70 27.39 9.31
CA GLU A 229 4.25 28.07 10.49
C GLU A 229 4.93 27.09 11.46
N GLY A 230 4.97 25.80 11.10
CA GLY A 230 5.57 24.75 11.89
C GLY A 230 4.67 23.50 12.02
N ALA A 231 5.25 22.45 12.58
CA ALA A 231 4.59 21.12 12.64
C ALA A 231 3.27 21.14 13.43
N ARG A 232 3.21 21.94 14.52
CA ARG A 232 1.98 22.02 15.33
C ARG A 232 0.81 22.63 14.54
N GLN A 233 1.06 23.71 13.82
CA GLN A 233 0.04 24.37 13.00
C GLN A 233 -0.40 23.43 11.85
N ALA A 234 0.53 22.78 11.17
CA ALA A 234 0.23 21.82 10.13
C ALA A 234 -0.64 20.65 10.66
N ALA A 235 -0.31 20.11 11.83
CA ALA A 235 -1.11 19.06 12.46
C ALA A 235 -2.54 19.51 12.80
N LEU A 236 -2.71 20.76 13.28
CA LEU A 236 -4.04 21.31 13.56
C LEU A 236 -4.87 21.48 12.28
N VAL A 237 -4.28 22.00 11.19
CA VAL A 237 -4.96 22.15 9.90
C VAL A 237 -5.46 20.79 9.38
N VAL A 238 -4.61 19.76 9.44
CA VAL A 238 -4.99 18.40 9.04
C VAL A 238 -6.08 17.85 9.95
N ALA A 239 -5.95 17.98 11.26
CA ALA A 239 -6.93 17.49 12.23
C ALA A 239 -8.30 18.13 12.03
N ASP A 240 -8.35 19.46 11.85
CA ASP A 240 -9.61 20.19 11.64
C ASP A 240 -10.36 19.67 10.38
N ARG A 241 -9.64 19.38 9.30
CA ARG A 241 -10.22 18.82 8.07
C ARG A 241 -10.74 17.39 8.28
N LEU A 242 -9.95 16.53 8.96
CA LEU A 242 -10.36 15.16 9.27
C LEU A 242 -11.59 15.11 10.18
N PHE A 243 -11.69 16.01 11.17
CA PHE A 243 -12.85 16.08 12.05
C PHE A 243 -14.09 16.70 11.37
N ALA A 244 -13.89 17.65 10.46
CA ALA A 244 -15.00 18.21 9.70
C ALA A 244 -15.66 17.16 8.79
N ASP A 245 -14.87 16.31 8.14
CA ASP A 245 -15.37 15.21 7.31
C ASP A 245 -16.23 14.23 8.13
N ARG A 246 -15.78 13.82 9.32
CA ARG A 246 -16.55 12.93 10.21
C ARG A 246 -17.85 13.51 10.75
N LYS A 247 -17.96 14.82 10.88
CA LYS A 247 -19.20 15.48 11.33
C LYS A 247 -20.31 15.45 10.26
N SER A 248 -19.96 15.25 9.00
CA SER A 248 -20.93 15.13 7.91
C SER A 248 -21.56 13.74 7.79
N VAL A 249 -21.13 12.77 8.61
CA VAL A 249 -21.56 11.36 8.57
C VAL A 249 -22.45 10.98 9.78
N VAL A 250 -22.81 11.96 10.64
CA VAL A 250 -23.70 11.74 11.80
C VAL A 250 -25.08 12.32 11.52
#